data_729a46635d7d69111db4b255dfd6143c
#
_entry.id   729a46635d7d69111db4b255dfd6143c
#
_cell.length_a   1.000
_cell.length_b   1.000
_cell.length_c   1.000
_cell.angle_alpha   90.00
_cell.angle_beta   90.00
_cell.angle_gamma   90.00
#
_symmetry.space_group_name_H-M   'P 1'
#
loop_
_entity.id
_entity.type
_entity.pdbx_description
1 polymer ?
#
loop_
_entity_poly.entity_id
_entity_poly.type
_entity_poly.pdbx_seq_one_letter_code
_entity_poly.pdbx_strand_id
1 'polypeptide(L)'
;MSKVKPAPLPPDTIIGGYRIIRKVAAGGFGLVYLALDAEGQQVAVKEYLPSSLASRAPGELLPQVQAEKLSLYRLGLKSFFEEGRSLAQIAHPSVVSVLNFFRENETVYMVMNYLEGAALQDFIVT
;
A
#
# COMPACT_ATOMS: atom_id res chain seq x y z
N MET A 1 24.68 -1.08 12.59
CA MET A 1 23.49 -1.89 12.79
C MET A 1 22.53 -1.71 11.63
N SER A 2 22.22 -2.77 10.94
CA SER A 2 21.38 -2.68 9.76
C SER A 2 19.90 -2.56 10.15
N LYS A 3 19.19 -1.63 9.49
CA LYS A 3 17.75 -1.56 9.58
C LYS A 3 17.15 -2.74 8.84
N VAL A 4 16.20 -3.42 9.47
CA VAL A 4 15.43 -4.43 8.78
C VAL A 4 14.44 -3.72 7.86
N LYS A 5 14.57 -3.92 6.56
CA LYS A 5 13.63 -3.35 5.59
C LYS A 5 12.28 -4.04 5.73
N PRO A 6 11.17 -3.30 5.53
CA PRO A 6 9.86 -3.92 5.52
C PRO A 6 9.76 -4.96 4.41
N ALA A 7 9.47 -6.21 4.79
CA ALA A 7 9.27 -7.27 3.81
C ALA A 7 7.88 -7.12 3.18
N PRO A 8 7.73 -7.44 1.88
CA PRO A 8 6.42 -7.41 1.25
C PRO A 8 5.51 -8.50 1.81
N LEU A 9 4.21 -8.32 1.64
CA LEU A 9 3.24 -9.37 1.95
C LEU A 9 3.57 -10.60 1.10
N PRO A 10 3.44 -11.81 1.67
CA PRO A 10 3.67 -13.02 0.88
C PRO A 10 2.71 -13.14 -0.30
N PRO A 11 3.13 -13.78 -1.40
CA PRO A 11 2.20 -14.06 -2.51
C PRO A 11 0.98 -14.83 -2.01
N ASP A 12 -0.16 -14.58 -2.63
CA ASP A 12 -1.45 -15.18 -2.32
C ASP A 12 -2.06 -14.76 -0.99
N THR A 13 -1.47 -13.77 -0.31
CA THR A 13 -2.11 -13.14 0.84
C THR A 13 -3.38 -12.44 0.41
N ILE A 14 -4.46 -12.64 1.16
CA ILE A 14 -5.74 -11.97 0.88
C ILE A 14 -5.91 -10.81 1.84
N ILE A 15 -6.10 -9.61 1.28
CA ILE A 15 -6.40 -8.40 2.06
C ILE A 15 -7.60 -7.71 1.43
N GLY A 16 -8.63 -7.44 2.24
CA GLY A 16 -9.84 -6.77 1.75
C GLY A 16 -10.52 -7.44 0.57
N GLY A 17 -10.30 -8.75 0.39
CA GLY A 17 -10.82 -9.48 -0.75
C GLY A 17 -9.91 -9.48 -1.98
N TYR A 18 -8.73 -8.88 -1.89
CA TYR A 18 -7.75 -8.83 -2.98
C TYR A 18 -6.63 -9.82 -2.71
N ARG A 19 -6.20 -10.53 -3.74
CA ARG A 19 -5.11 -11.52 -3.63
C ARG A 19 -3.81 -10.92 -4.13
N ILE A 20 -2.83 -10.82 -3.26
CA ILE A 20 -1.51 -10.27 -3.59
C ILE A 20 -0.76 -11.20 -4.51
N ILE A 21 -0.25 -10.68 -5.62
CA ILE A 21 0.57 -11.44 -6.56
C ILE A 21 2.06 -11.18 -6.30
N ARG A 22 2.47 -9.90 -6.37
CA ARG A 22 3.86 -9.53 -6.14
C ARG A 22 4.01 -8.04 -5.90
N LYS A 23 5.14 -7.65 -5.30
CA LYS A 23 5.50 -6.24 -5.17
C LYS A 23 5.95 -5.71 -6.54
N VAL A 24 5.48 -4.53 -6.91
CA VAL A 24 5.86 -3.87 -8.15
C VAL A 24 6.60 -2.55 -7.94
N ALA A 25 6.47 -1.93 -6.75
CA ALA A 25 7.14 -0.66 -6.46
C ALA A 25 7.33 -0.49 -4.97
N ALA A 26 8.25 0.41 -4.60
CA ALA A 26 8.52 0.80 -3.22
C ALA A 26 8.90 2.27 -3.18
N GLY A 27 8.54 2.93 -2.08
CA GLY A 27 8.89 4.32 -1.85
C GLY A 27 8.95 4.59 -0.36
N GLY A 28 9.13 5.86 0.02
CA GLY A 28 9.18 6.24 1.43
C GLY A 28 7.89 5.96 2.19
N PHE A 29 6.76 5.95 1.50
CA PHE A 29 5.44 5.70 2.08
C PHE A 29 5.20 4.21 2.38
N GLY A 30 5.81 3.29 1.61
CA GLY A 30 5.57 1.86 1.72
C GLY A 30 5.74 1.12 0.41
N LEU A 31 4.80 0.21 0.12
CA LEU A 31 4.92 -0.71 -1.00
C LEU A 31 3.68 -0.64 -1.90
N VAL A 32 3.89 -0.97 -3.18
CA VAL A 32 2.81 -1.14 -4.15
C VAL A 32 2.87 -2.57 -4.67
N TYR A 33 1.71 -3.21 -4.73
CA TYR A 33 1.58 -4.60 -5.18
C TYR A 33 0.72 -4.68 -6.43
N LEU A 34 1.01 -5.67 -7.26
CA LEU A 34 0.05 -6.19 -8.21
C LEU A 34 -0.82 -7.19 -7.46
N ALA A 35 -2.13 -7.06 -7.59
CA ALA A 35 -3.10 -7.95 -6.95
C ALA A 35 -4.25 -8.26 -7.89
N LEU A 36 -5.08 -9.22 -7.51
CA LEU A 36 -6.28 -9.58 -8.26
C LEU A 36 -7.51 -9.34 -7.40
N ASP A 37 -8.56 -8.79 -8.01
CA ASP A 37 -9.84 -8.63 -7.33
C ASP A 37 -10.64 -9.95 -7.35
N ALA A 38 -11.88 -9.92 -6.85
CA ALA A 38 -12.70 -11.12 -6.76
C ALA A 38 -13.04 -11.72 -8.14
N GLU A 39 -13.02 -10.90 -9.19
CA GLU A 39 -13.27 -11.34 -10.55
C GLU A 39 -11.99 -11.73 -11.30
N GLY A 40 -10.84 -11.69 -10.62
CA GLY A 40 -9.57 -12.02 -11.23
C GLY A 40 -8.95 -10.90 -12.05
N GLN A 41 -9.46 -9.67 -11.94
CA GLN A 41 -8.90 -8.54 -12.66
C GLN A 41 -7.74 -7.94 -11.90
N GLN A 42 -6.75 -7.43 -12.64
CA GLN A 42 -5.55 -6.85 -12.06
C GLN A 42 -5.84 -5.48 -11.46
N VAL A 43 -5.33 -5.27 -10.25
CA VAL A 43 -5.37 -3.98 -9.57
C VAL A 43 -4.01 -3.71 -8.94
N ALA A 44 -3.74 -2.44 -8.64
CA ALA A 44 -2.57 -2.04 -7.86
C ALA A 44 -3.03 -1.75 -6.44
N VAL A 45 -2.27 -2.24 -5.46
CA VAL A 45 -2.58 -2.00 -4.04
C VAL A 45 -1.40 -1.28 -3.41
N LYS A 46 -1.64 -0.08 -2.94
CA LYS A 46 -0.63 0.73 -2.26
C LYS A 46 -0.78 0.52 -0.75
N GLU A 47 0.28 0.05 -0.12
CA GLU A 47 0.30 -0.26 1.31
C GLU A 47 1.09 0.81 2.06
N TYR A 48 0.51 1.39 3.10
CA TYR A 48 1.23 2.30 3.97
C TYR A 48 2.16 1.49 4.87
N LEU A 49 3.46 1.64 4.67
CA LEU A 49 4.49 0.95 5.46
C LEU A 49 5.80 1.74 5.34
N PRO A 50 5.86 2.93 5.96
CA PRO A 50 7.04 3.79 5.81
C PRO A 50 8.26 3.16 6.49
N SER A 51 9.32 2.93 5.72
CA SER A 51 10.53 2.24 6.19
C SER A 51 11.27 3.00 7.28
N SER A 52 11.05 4.31 7.39
CA SER A 52 11.65 5.11 8.46
C SER A 52 10.95 4.91 9.81
N LEU A 53 9.73 4.40 9.82
CA LEU A 53 8.90 4.29 11.02
C LEU A 53 8.49 2.86 11.36
N ALA A 54 8.51 1.97 10.39
CA ALA A 54 7.99 0.62 10.56
C ALA A 54 8.87 -0.40 9.85
N SER A 55 8.80 -1.62 10.30
CA SER A 55 9.45 -2.77 9.66
C SER A 55 8.48 -3.94 9.62
N ARG A 56 8.82 -4.96 8.87
CA ARG A 56 8.03 -6.20 8.85
C ARG A 56 8.95 -7.35 8.44
N ALA A 57 8.92 -8.42 9.24
CA ALA A 57 9.71 -9.61 8.95
C ALA A 57 9.10 -10.40 7.80
N PRO A 58 9.91 -11.13 7.03
CA PRO A 58 9.38 -11.98 5.96
C PRO A 58 8.36 -12.97 6.50
N GLY A 59 7.23 -13.11 5.79
CA GLY A 59 6.14 -14.01 6.17
C GLY A 59 5.15 -13.43 7.15
N GLU A 60 5.44 -12.28 7.74
CA GLU A 60 4.53 -11.63 8.68
C GLU A 60 3.57 -10.70 7.95
N LEU A 61 2.39 -10.48 8.53
CA LEU A 61 1.39 -9.57 7.96
C LEU A 61 1.39 -8.22 8.67
N LEU A 62 1.67 -8.21 9.97
CA LEU A 62 1.57 -7.00 10.78
C LEU A 62 2.89 -6.23 10.78
N PRO A 63 2.84 -4.91 10.60
CA PRO A 63 4.03 -4.09 10.75
C PRO A 63 4.48 -4.01 12.20
N GLN A 64 5.76 -3.78 12.41
CA GLN A 64 6.33 -3.55 13.72
C GLN A 64 6.79 -2.11 13.79
N VAL A 65 6.31 -1.38 14.79
CA VAL A 65 6.61 0.03 14.99
C VAL A 65 7.15 0.20 16.41
N GLN A 66 8.33 0.82 16.51
CA GLN A 66 8.90 1.11 17.82
C GLN A 66 8.02 2.10 18.57
N ALA A 67 7.94 1.95 19.90
CA ALA A 67 7.04 2.76 20.72
C ALA A 67 7.26 4.27 20.53
N GLU A 68 8.52 4.70 20.44
CA GLU A 68 8.84 6.11 20.27
C GLU A 68 8.47 6.67 18.88
N LYS A 69 8.21 5.81 17.92
CA LYS A 69 7.82 6.21 16.56
C LYS A 69 6.33 6.04 16.28
N LEU A 70 5.59 5.50 17.24
CA LEU A 70 4.19 5.15 17.05
C LEU A 70 3.32 6.37 16.72
N SER A 71 3.57 7.50 17.38
CA SER A 71 2.81 8.73 17.11
C SER A 71 3.02 9.22 15.68
N LEU A 72 4.26 9.17 15.19
CA LEU A 72 4.56 9.57 13.82
C LEU A 72 3.95 8.59 12.82
N TYR A 73 3.98 7.30 13.14
CA TYR A 73 3.37 6.27 12.30
C TYR A 73 1.87 6.53 12.15
N ARG A 74 1.19 6.79 13.26
CA ARG A 74 -0.25 7.05 13.24
C ARG A 74 -0.60 8.34 12.52
N LEU A 75 0.23 9.37 12.67
CA LEU A 75 0.02 10.64 11.95
C LEU A 75 0.14 10.44 10.45
N GLY A 76 1.16 9.72 10.01
CA GLY A 76 1.33 9.39 8.59
C GLY A 76 0.22 8.51 8.05
N LEU A 77 -0.28 7.58 8.88
CA LEU A 77 -1.40 6.73 8.52
C LEU A 77 -2.65 7.56 8.22
N LYS A 78 -2.93 8.53 9.09
CA LYS A 78 -4.05 9.42 8.93
C LYS A 78 -3.91 10.27 7.66
N SER A 79 -2.72 10.81 7.41
CA SER A 79 -2.44 11.60 6.20
C SER A 79 -2.63 10.76 4.95
N PHE A 80 -2.15 9.54 4.95
CA PHE A 80 -2.30 8.62 3.84
C PHE A 80 -3.78 8.33 3.57
N PHE A 81 -4.55 8.13 4.64
CA PHE A 81 -5.98 7.88 4.55
C PHE A 81 -6.70 9.09 3.94
N GLU A 82 -6.42 10.29 4.43
CA GLU A 82 -7.06 11.51 3.96
C GLU A 82 -6.69 11.81 2.51
N GLU A 83 -5.45 11.58 2.13
CA GLU A 83 -5.00 11.75 0.74
C GLU A 83 -5.74 10.79 -0.19
N GLY A 84 -5.89 9.53 0.23
CA GLY A 84 -6.62 8.54 -0.55
C GLY A 84 -8.08 8.92 -0.75
N ARG A 85 -8.71 9.46 0.28
CA ARG A 85 -10.10 9.94 0.18
C ARG A 85 -10.21 11.08 -0.83
N SER A 86 -9.28 12.01 -0.80
CA SER A 86 -9.27 13.13 -1.75
C SER A 86 -9.11 12.65 -3.18
N LEU A 87 -8.18 11.72 -3.40
CA LEU A 87 -7.94 11.16 -4.74
C LEU A 87 -9.14 10.38 -5.26
N ALA A 88 -9.87 9.70 -4.38
CA ALA A 88 -11.04 8.94 -4.77
C ALA A 88 -12.17 9.82 -5.30
N GLN A 89 -12.17 11.12 -4.95
CA GLN A 89 -13.18 12.07 -5.40
C GLN A 89 -12.83 12.71 -6.74
N ILE A 90 -11.63 12.50 -7.24
CA ILE A 90 -11.17 13.08 -8.49
C ILE A 90 -11.27 12.05 -9.60
N ALA A 91 -12.19 12.27 -10.53
CA ALA A 91 -12.35 11.39 -11.69
C ALA A 91 -11.36 11.81 -12.78
N HIS A 92 -10.33 11.01 -13.00
CA HIS A 92 -9.35 11.25 -14.05
C HIS A 92 -9.28 10.04 -14.97
N PRO A 93 -9.90 10.11 -16.16
CA PRO A 93 -9.98 8.93 -17.03
C PRO A 93 -8.65 8.45 -17.58
N SER A 94 -7.63 9.30 -17.62
CA SER A 94 -6.33 8.94 -18.18
C SER A 94 -5.26 8.73 -17.11
N VAL A 95 -5.65 8.71 -15.82
CA VAL A 95 -4.73 8.59 -14.69
C VAL A 95 -5.21 7.48 -13.78
N VAL A 96 -4.34 7.04 -12.87
CA VAL A 96 -4.66 6.03 -11.86
C VAL A 96 -5.86 6.49 -11.03
N SER A 97 -6.91 5.67 -10.99
CA SER A 97 -8.13 5.93 -10.22
C SER A 97 -8.15 5.07 -8.98
N VAL A 98 -8.58 5.65 -7.87
CA VAL A 98 -8.75 4.91 -6.62
C VAL A 98 -10.07 4.14 -6.69
N LEU A 99 -9.98 2.82 -6.56
CA LEU A 99 -11.14 1.92 -6.64
C LEU A 99 -11.67 1.55 -5.27
N ASN A 100 -10.79 1.50 -4.27
CA ASN A 100 -11.17 1.09 -2.93
C ASN A 100 -10.12 1.59 -1.95
N PHE A 101 -10.49 1.60 -0.67
CA PHE A 101 -9.65 2.12 0.37
C PHE A 101 -10.09 1.48 1.69
N PHE A 102 -9.19 0.80 2.41
CA PHE A 102 -9.59 0.09 3.62
C PHE A 102 -8.44 -0.06 4.61
N ARG A 103 -8.80 -0.39 5.84
CA ARG A 103 -7.85 -0.64 6.93
C ARG A 103 -7.79 -2.14 7.20
N GLU A 104 -6.57 -2.65 7.29
CA GLU A 104 -6.32 -4.05 7.65
C GLU A 104 -4.86 -4.18 8.09
N ASN A 105 -4.54 -5.21 8.88
CA ASN A 105 -3.16 -5.44 9.35
C ASN A 105 -2.56 -4.23 10.05
N GLU A 106 -3.37 -3.45 10.76
CA GLU A 106 -2.94 -2.24 11.47
C GLU A 106 -2.31 -1.19 10.55
N THR A 107 -2.70 -1.20 9.29
CA THR A 107 -2.29 -0.19 8.33
C THR A 107 -3.45 0.12 7.38
N VAL A 108 -3.17 0.84 6.30
CA VAL A 108 -4.17 1.27 5.32
C VAL A 108 -3.73 0.86 3.93
N TYR A 109 -4.68 0.44 3.13
CA TYR A 109 -4.46 0.05 1.74
C TYR A 109 -5.31 0.89 0.80
N MET A 110 -4.71 1.31 -0.30
CA MET A 110 -5.38 2.04 -1.36
C MET A 110 -5.34 1.19 -2.61
N VAL A 111 -6.52 0.82 -3.13
CA VAL A 111 -6.62 0.00 -4.33
C VAL A 111 -6.87 0.90 -5.52
N MET A 112 -6.09 0.71 -6.57
CA MET A 112 -6.13 1.52 -7.78
C MET A 112 -6.20 0.60 -8.99
N ASN A 113 -6.72 1.14 -10.12
CA ASN A 113 -6.67 0.38 -11.36
C ASN A 113 -5.20 0.18 -11.75
N TYR A 114 -4.88 -1.02 -12.24
CA TYR A 114 -3.55 -1.33 -12.72
C TYR A 114 -3.50 -1.08 -14.22
N LEU A 115 -2.65 -0.12 -14.62
CA LEU A 115 -2.49 0.22 -16.02
C LEU A 115 -1.20 -0.42 -16.53
N GLU A 116 -1.33 -1.42 -17.37
CA GLU A 116 -0.19 -2.08 -17.97
C GLU A 116 0.59 -1.06 -18.81
N GLY A 117 1.92 -1.02 -18.59
CA GLY A 117 2.76 -0.04 -19.26
C GLY A 117 2.86 1.31 -18.57
N ALA A 118 2.12 1.53 -17.49
CA ALA A 118 2.24 2.75 -16.70
C ALA A 118 3.58 2.80 -16.00
N ALA A 119 4.15 4.01 -15.87
CA ALA A 119 5.38 4.17 -15.12
C ALA A 119 5.10 3.96 -13.63
N LEU A 120 6.10 3.43 -12.91
CA LEU A 120 5.94 3.16 -11.47
C LEU A 120 5.52 4.40 -10.69
N GLN A 121 6.03 5.58 -11.07
CA GLN A 121 5.68 6.81 -10.41
C GLN A 121 4.20 7.19 -10.57
N ASP A 122 3.49 6.63 -11.54
CA ASP A 122 2.06 6.87 -11.70
C ASP A 122 1.26 6.27 -10.54
N PHE A 123 1.82 5.26 -9.87
CA PHE A 123 1.21 4.64 -8.71
C PHE A 123 1.72 5.24 -7.40
N ILE A 124 2.81 5.99 -7.45
CA ILE A 124 3.41 6.63 -6.28
C ILE A 124 2.96 8.08 -6.26
N VAL A 125 1.72 8.28 -5.86
CA VAL A 125 1.18 9.63 -5.72
C VAL A 125 1.60 10.15 -4.35
N THR A 126 2.23 11.29 -4.36
CA THR A 126 2.67 11.93 -3.13
C THR A 126 1.57 12.77 -2.53
#